data_52c323becb033baa29d75b6ab9b863ef
#
_entry.id   52c323becb033baa29d75b6ab9b863ef
#
_cell.length_a   1.000
_cell.length_b   1.000
_cell.length_c   1.000
_cell.angle_alpha   90.00
_cell.angle_beta   90.00
_cell.angle_gamma   90.00
#
_symmetry.space_group_name_H-M   'P 1'
#
loop_
_entity.id
_entity.type
_entity.pdbx_description
1 polymer ?
#
loop_
_entity_poly.entity_id
_entity_poly.type
_entity_poly.pdbx_seq_one_letter_code
_entity_poly.pdbx_strand_id
1 'polypeptide(L)'
;GSYLGSEVGFQTQNVEIRKGDSIRVFVELTSAMQNSKEPQLVSDNLVFALESGVEQKVNLRAFSWDAMKLNSLEVKQDQLLESTLPVVVYGGIRVDSAATLTIAPGTQLYFHENAGLQVFGSLKIEGEKDREVVMRGDRLDHMFDYLPYDRTPGQWQGIRLMSSAHDCRISFADIHSAYDAVMIEAGDATKQKLLIENATIHNSQGYGVRIDSAKVQVLNSQITNCLNHPLYVEGGDVEVNGCTIAQFYPFDGRRESAIGFASPLPRFEVRNSLVTGYHDDEVVWEAPKEEDAFNFLFDHCVLRT
;
A
#
# COMPACT_ATOMS: atom_id res chain seq x y z
N GLY A 1 33.57 4.82 26.69
CA GLY A 1 32.19 4.79 27.22
C GLY A 1 31.97 3.55 28.03
N SER A 2 31.74 3.70 29.33
CA SER A 2 31.32 2.58 30.16
C SER A 2 29.87 2.27 29.88
N TYR A 3 29.57 1.04 29.49
CA TYR A 3 28.23 0.51 29.54
C TYR A 3 27.80 0.45 30.99
N LEU A 4 26.87 1.30 31.38
CA LEU A 4 26.07 1.04 32.56
C LEU A 4 25.27 -0.21 32.21
N GLY A 5 25.48 -1.30 32.98
CA GLY A 5 24.88 -2.59 32.72
C GLY A 5 23.37 -2.49 32.52
N SER A 6 22.82 -3.44 31.80
CA SER A 6 21.38 -3.56 31.50
C SER A 6 20.58 -3.80 32.78
N GLU A 7 20.40 -2.79 33.61
CA GLU A 7 19.36 -2.81 34.61
C GLU A 7 18.05 -2.50 33.91
N VAL A 8 17.25 -3.53 33.68
CA VAL A 8 15.87 -3.40 33.30
C VAL A 8 15.12 -2.91 34.52
N GLY A 9 14.84 -1.62 34.56
CA GLY A 9 14.15 -0.98 35.68
C GLY A 9 13.40 0.25 35.25
N PHE A 10 12.40 0.63 36.04
CA PHE A 10 11.61 1.86 35.76
C PHE A 10 12.32 3.13 36.22
N GLN A 11 13.41 3.01 36.94
CA GLN A 11 14.15 4.13 37.50
C GLN A 11 15.61 3.75 37.75
N THR A 12 16.53 4.69 37.45
CA THR A 12 17.93 4.62 37.87
C THR A 12 18.33 5.93 38.54
N GLN A 13 19.30 5.92 39.41
CA GLN A 13 19.76 7.09 40.14
C GLN A 13 21.29 7.24 40.04
N ASN A 14 21.79 8.45 40.32
CA ASN A 14 23.20 8.75 40.39
C ASN A 14 23.97 8.48 39.07
N VAL A 15 23.34 8.77 37.95
CA VAL A 15 23.99 8.67 36.64
C VAL A 15 24.86 9.90 36.41
N GLU A 16 26.19 9.74 36.42
CA GLU A 16 27.14 10.82 36.17
C GLU A 16 27.24 11.09 34.66
N ILE A 17 27.00 12.33 34.23
CA ILE A 17 27.28 12.82 32.87
C ILE A 17 28.32 13.90 32.95
N ARG A 18 29.53 13.67 32.40
CA ARG A 18 30.63 14.60 32.42
C ARG A 18 30.41 15.75 31.43
N LYS A 19 31.09 16.88 31.69
CA LYS A 19 31.03 18.04 30.77
C LYS A 19 31.42 17.63 29.35
N GLY A 20 30.54 17.90 28.38
CA GLY A 20 30.75 17.58 26.95
C GLY A 20 30.46 16.12 26.59
N ASP A 21 29.94 15.32 27.53
CA ASP A 21 29.53 13.93 27.29
C ASP A 21 28.02 13.82 27.10
N SER A 22 27.55 12.65 26.64
CA SER A 22 26.15 12.32 26.43
C SER A 22 25.85 10.88 26.83
N ILE A 23 24.62 10.63 27.22
CA ILE A 23 24.12 9.28 27.46
C ILE A 23 23.07 8.94 26.40
N ARG A 24 22.97 7.66 26.08
CA ARG A 24 21.93 7.13 25.22
C ARG A 24 21.00 6.26 26.06
N VAL A 25 19.71 6.55 26.01
CA VAL A 25 18.68 5.80 26.72
C VAL A 25 17.85 5.03 25.71
N PHE A 26 17.70 3.72 25.92
CA PHE A 26 16.82 2.86 25.16
C PHE A 26 15.56 2.62 25.97
N VAL A 27 14.41 2.81 25.33
CA VAL A 27 13.11 2.56 25.96
C VAL A 27 12.46 1.41 25.20
N GLU A 28 12.03 0.39 25.93
CA GLU A 28 11.28 -0.74 25.41
C GLU A 28 9.89 -0.73 26.04
N LEU A 29 8.86 -0.85 25.22
CA LEU A 29 7.48 -0.98 25.65
C LEU A 29 6.99 -2.38 25.30
N THR A 30 6.62 -3.16 26.31
CA THR A 30 5.92 -4.42 26.14
C THR A 30 4.48 -4.25 26.64
N SER A 31 3.53 -4.31 25.70
CA SER A 31 2.12 -4.22 26.03
C SER A 31 1.55 -5.60 26.33
N ALA A 32 0.70 -5.70 27.36
CA ALA A 32 -0.12 -6.89 27.58
C ALA A 32 -1.21 -6.98 26.49
N MET A 33 -1.72 -8.18 26.24
CA MET A 33 -2.89 -8.37 25.36
C MET A 33 -4.08 -7.58 25.92
N GLN A 34 -4.70 -6.80 25.07
CA GLN A 34 -5.79 -5.88 25.45
C GLN A 34 -7.16 -6.35 24.94
N ASN A 35 -7.22 -7.44 24.16
CA ASN A 35 -8.39 -7.91 23.44
C ASN A 35 -9.05 -6.81 22.57
N SER A 36 -8.22 -5.90 22.05
CA SER A 36 -8.64 -4.81 21.18
C SER A 36 -8.03 -4.94 19.80
N LYS A 37 -8.85 -4.85 18.77
CA LYS A 37 -8.41 -4.74 17.36
C LYS A 37 -8.02 -3.32 17.00
N GLU A 38 -8.49 -2.35 17.79
CA GLU A 38 -8.23 -0.93 17.54
C GLU A 38 -6.96 -0.51 18.26
N PRO A 39 -6.08 0.26 17.61
CA PRO A 39 -4.87 0.80 18.21
C PRO A 39 -5.21 1.69 19.40
N GLN A 40 -4.61 1.41 20.56
CA GLN A 40 -4.72 2.21 21.76
C GLN A 40 -3.47 3.07 21.91
N LEU A 41 -3.64 4.37 22.08
CA LEU A 41 -2.53 5.26 22.38
C LEU A 41 -2.05 5.04 23.81
N VAL A 42 -0.80 4.59 23.97
CA VAL A 42 -0.11 4.53 25.24
C VAL A 42 0.84 5.73 25.31
N SER A 43 0.77 6.50 26.37
CA SER A 43 1.64 7.65 26.57
C SER A 43 2.25 7.64 27.98
N ASP A 44 3.53 7.97 28.07
CA ASP A 44 4.27 8.09 29.30
C ASP A 44 5.35 9.17 29.16
N ASN A 45 6.05 9.49 30.23
CA ASN A 45 7.13 10.45 30.22
C ASN A 45 8.42 9.85 30.76
N LEU A 46 9.50 9.98 30.01
CA LEU A 46 10.83 9.80 30.53
C LEU A 46 11.26 11.10 31.23
N VAL A 47 11.47 11.04 32.52
CA VAL A 47 11.80 12.21 33.35
C VAL A 47 13.27 12.14 33.78
N PHE A 48 14.01 13.22 33.51
CA PHE A 48 15.37 13.40 34.00
C PHE A 48 15.37 14.46 35.08
N ALA A 49 15.60 14.03 36.34
CA ALA A 49 15.75 14.93 37.46
C ALA A 49 17.25 15.23 37.67
N LEU A 50 17.64 16.48 37.47
CA LEU A 50 19.01 16.93 37.66
C LEU A 50 19.28 17.22 39.15
N GLU A 51 20.54 17.11 39.59
CA GLU A 51 20.95 17.45 40.95
C GLU A 51 20.61 18.88 41.35
N SER A 52 20.51 19.79 40.34
CA SER A 52 20.07 21.17 40.53
C SER A 52 18.58 21.33 40.85
N GLY A 53 17.80 20.25 40.87
CA GLY A 53 16.35 20.27 41.04
C GLY A 53 15.57 20.56 39.76
N VAL A 54 16.23 20.72 38.63
CA VAL A 54 15.57 20.92 37.33
C VAL A 54 15.12 19.56 36.79
N GLU A 55 13.87 19.48 36.35
CA GLU A 55 13.33 18.31 35.63
C GLU A 55 13.23 18.58 34.14
N GLN A 56 13.68 17.63 33.36
CA GLN A 56 13.46 17.59 31.92
C GLN A 56 12.61 16.37 31.57
N LYS A 57 11.67 16.52 30.62
CA LYS A 57 10.74 15.47 30.23
C LYS A 57 10.79 15.21 28.75
N VAL A 58 10.81 13.94 28.38
CA VAL A 58 10.62 13.48 27.02
C VAL A 58 9.32 12.69 26.98
N ASN A 59 8.35 13.17 26.22
CA ASN A 59 7.09 12.46 26.04
C ASN A 59 7.29 11.23 25.16
N LEU A 60 6.88 10.08 25.66
CA LEU A 60 6.87 8.81 24.95
C LEU A 60 5.44 8.53 24.50
N ARG A 61 5.27 8.19 23.24
CA ARG A 61 3.99 7.81 22.66
C ARG A 61 4.18 6.54 21.84
N ALA A 62 3.29 5.58 22.00
CA ALA A 62 3.25 4.37 21.19
C ALA A 62 1.81 3.91 20.99
N PHE A 63 1.55 3.24 19.87
CA PHE A 63 0.28 2.54 19.68
C PHE A 63 0.45 1.08 20.08
N SER A 64 -0.48 0.59 20.88
CA SER A 64 -0.59 -0.79 21.28
C SER A 64 -1.89 -1.39 20.76
N TRP A 65 -1.81 -2.56 20.17
CA TRP A 65 -2.96 -3.31 19.67
C TRP A 65 -2.65 -4.80 19.58
N ASP A 66 -3.69 -5.61 19.52
CA ASP A 66 -3.53 -7.03 19.30
C ASP A 66 -3.49 -7.30 17.78
N ALA A 67 -2.37 -7.80 17.30
CA ALA A 67 -2.16 -8.10 15.90
C ALA A 67 -1.44 -9.45 15.73
N MET A 68 -1.75 -10.15 14.65
CA MET A 68 -1.01 -11.32 14.23
C MET A 68 0.27 -10.90 13.51
N LYS A 69 1.42 -11.37 13.95
CA LYS A 69 2.71 -11.09 13.29
C LYS A 69 3.02 -12.17 12.25
N LEU A 70 3.29 -11.72 11.04
CA LEU A 70 3.72 -12.54 9.92
C LEU A 70 5.11 -12.07 9.47
N ASN A 71 6.16 -12.83 9.79
CA ASN A 71 7.52 -12.43 9.38
C ASN A 71 7.66 -12.48 7.86
N SER A 72 7.36 -13.62 7.26
CA SER A 72 7.23 -13.82 5.81
C SER A 72 6.29 -14.99 5.54
N LEU A 73 5.66 -15.01 4.37
CA LEU A 73 4.79 -16.11 3.96
C LEU A 73 5.16 -16.58 2.56
N GLU A 74 5.54 -17.84 2.45
CA GLU A 74 5.68 -18.54 1.18
C GLU A 74 4.47 -19.46 0.97
N VAL A 75 3.63 -19.13 0.01
CA VAL A 75 2.42 -19.89 -0.35
C VAL A 75 2.80 -20.86 -1.46
N LYS A 76 3.01 -22.13 -1.11
CA LYS A 76 3.45 -23.22 -2.03
C LYS A 76 2.31 -24.13 -2.50
N GLN A 77 1.15 -23.99 -1.92
CA GLN A 77 -0.10 -24.66 -2.27
C GLN A 77 -1.26 -23.71 -1.97
N ASP A 78 -2.45 -24.02 -2.41
CA ASP A 78 -3.62 -23.19 -2.16
C ASP A 78 -3.81 -22.94 -0.67
N GLN A 79 -3.92 -21.66 -0.32
CA GLN A 79 -4.00 -21.22 1.07
C GLN A 79 -5.02 -20.10 1.22
N LEU A 80 -5.81 -20.21 2.30
CA LEU A 80 -6.70 -19.13 2.76
C LEU A 80 -6.00 -18.33 3.86
N LEU A 81 -5.97 -17.03 3.71
CA LEU A 81 -5.59 -16.07 4.75
C LEU A 81 -6.85 -15.38 5.27
N GLU A 82 -7.26 -15.79 6.45
CA GLU A 82 -8.39 -15.24 7.17
C GLU A 82 -7.95 -14.85 8.59
N SER A 83 -8.28 -13.66 9.03
CA SER A 83 -7.97 -13.22 10.37
C SER A 83 -9.00 -12.23 10.88
N THR A 84 -9.41 -12.42 12.12
CA THR A 84 -10.23 -11.45 12.84
C THR A 84 -9.39 -10.36 13.50
N LEU A 85 -8.08 -10.57 13.65
CA LEU A 85 -7.10 -9.59 14.10
C LEU A 85 -6.36 -8.99 12.90
N PRO A 86 -5.91 -7.74 13.01
CA PRO A 86 -4.98 -7.18 12.03
C PRO A 86 -3.74 -8.06 11.85
N VAL A 87 -3.25 -8.18 10.61
CA VAL A 87 -2.07 -8.97 10.28
C VAL A 87 -0.94 -8.03 9.90
N VAL A 88 0.13 -8.00 10.67
CA VAL A 88 1.33 -7.19 10.38
C VAL A 88 2.36 -8.06 9.65
N VAL A 89 2.69 -7.67 8.42
CA VAL A 89 3.57 -8.42 7.51
C VAL A 89 4.93 -7.73 7.45
N TYR A 90 5.98 -8.37 7.95
CA TYR A 90 7.32 -7.78 8.01
C TYR A 90 8.19 -8.09 6.79
N GLY A 91 8.20 -9.31 6.29
CA GLY A 91 9.11 -9.78 5.24
C GLY A 91 8.44 -10.05 3.89
N GLY A 92 7.15 -9.71 3.78
CA GLY A 92 6.39 -9.88 2.55
C GLY A 92 5.74 -11.26 2.38
N ILE A 93 4.96 -11.38 1.31
CA ILE A 93 4.22 -12.59 0.93
C ILE A 93 4.62 -12.97 -0.50
N ARG A 94 4.96 -14.23 -0.70
CA ARG A 94 5.28 -14.79 -2.01
C ARG A 94 4.32 -15.93 -2.33
N VAL A 95 3.65 -15.86 -3.47
CA VAL A 95 2.76 -16.91 -3.97
C VAL A 95 3.44 -17.63 -5.12
N ASP A 96 3.74 -18.91 -4.95
CA ASP A 96 4.38 -19.74 -5.98
C ASP A 96 3.45 -19.99 -7.18
N SER A 97 4.05 -20.34 -8.33
CA SER A 97 3.35 -20.42 -9.63
C SER A 97 2.23 -21.46 -9.70
N ALA A 98 2.26 -22.47 -8.84
CA ALA A 98 1.23 -23.51 -8.77
C ALA A 98 0.25 -23.32 -7.60
N ALA A 99 0.30 -22.19 -6.92
CA ALA A 99 -0.47 -21.92 -5.72
C ALA A 99 -1.44 -20.74 -5.90
N THR A 100 -2.51 -20.78 -5.13
CA THR A 100 -3.48 -19.69 -4.98
C THR A 100 -3.46 -19.18 -3.54
N LEU A 101 -3.27 -17.87 -3.37
CA LEU A 101 -3.55 -17.21 -2.10
C LEU A 101 -4.94 -16.59 -2.17
N THR A 102 -5.82 -16.99 -1.29
CA THR A 102 -7.13 -16.35 -1.09
C THR A 102 -7.09 -15.53 0.20
N ILE A 103 -7.47 -14.26 0.13
CA ILE A 103 -7.61 -13.37 1.28
C ILE A 103 -9.10 -13.14 1.55
N ALA A 104 -9.55 -13.55 2.74
CA ALA A 104 -10.96 -13.57 3.12
C ALA A 104 -11.51 -12.17 3.41
N PRO A 105 -12.84 -11.97 3.31
CA PRO A 105 -13.50 -10.70 3.59
C PRO A 105 -13.22 -10.16 4.99
N GLY A 106 -12.94 -8.85 5.07
CA GLY A 106 -12.66 -8.13 6.33
C GLY A 106 -11.25 -8.34 6.89
N THR A 107 -10.38 -9.06 6.18
CA THR A 107 -8.97 -9.20 6.56
C THR A 107 -8.23 -7.86 6.38
N GLN A 108 -7.48 -7.46 7.39
CA GLN A 108 -6.68 -6.23 7.38
C GLN A 108 -5.19 -6.59 7.38
N LEU A 109 -4.46 -6.18 6.34
CA LEU A 109 -3.03 -6.43 6.15
C LEU A 109 -2.25 -5.13 6.27
N TYR A 110 -1.33 -5.10 7.22
CA TYR A 110 -0.45 -3.98 7.50
C TYR A 110 0.98 -4.37 7.15
N PHE A 111 1.53 -3.75 6.13
CA PHE A 111 2.85 -4.09 5.61
C PHE A 111 3.91 -3.18 6.21
N HIS A 112 4.96 -3.78 6.74
CA HIS A 112 6.14 -3.08 7.18
C HIS A 112 6.95 -2.58 5.97
N GLU A 113 7.83 -1.63 6.21
CA GLU A 113 8.74 -1.09 5.19
C GLU A 113 9.42 -2.23 4.40
N ASN A 114 9.44 -2.12 3.08
CA ASN A 114 9.95 -3.10 2.12
C ASN A 114 9.16 -4.42 2.01
N ALA A 115 8.13 -4.64 2.80
CA ALA A 115 7.22 -5.77 2.60
C ALA A 115 6.26 -5.50 1.44
N GLY A 116 5.80 -6.56 0.78
CA GLY A 116 4.84 -6.51 -0.33
C GLY A 116 4.36 -7.90 -0.71
N LEU A 117 3.56 -7.97 -1.76
CA LEU A 117 3.08 -9.23 -2.35
C LEU A 117 3.76 -9.48 -3.69
N GLN A 118 4.39 -10.64 -3.85
CA GLN A 118 4.88 -11.15 -5.14
C GLN A 118 4.09 -12.39 -5.53
N VAL A 119 3.40 -12.33 -6.66
CA VAL A 119 2.48 -13.39 -7.09
C VAL A 119 2.97 -14.00 -8.39
N PHE A 120 3.35 -15.27 -8.36
CA PHE A 120 3.72 -16.08 -9.52
C PHE A 120 2.58 -17.00 -9.98
N GLY A 121 1.67 -17.35 -9.09
CA GLY A 121 0.46 -18.13 -9.30
C GLY A 121 -0.80 -17.28 -9.34
N SER A 122 -1.75 -17.52 -8.46
CA SER A 122 -3.02 -16.79 -8.40
C SER A 122 -3.20 -16.06 -7.06
N LEU A 123 -3.82 -14.90 -7.12
CA LEU A 123 -4.20 -14.09 -5.94
C LEU A 123 -5.70 -13.80 -6.03
N LYS A 124 -6.44 -14.17 -4.99
CA LYS A 124 -7.87 -13.88 -4.85
C LYS A 124 -8.06 -13.01 -3.60
N ILE A 125 -8.29 -11.72 -3.77
CA ILE A 125 -8.72 -10.82 -2.70
C ILE A 125 -10.23 -10.76 -2.77
N GLU A 126 -10.89 -11.40 -1.81
CA GLU A 126 -12.34 -11.68 -1.83
C GLU A 126 -13.05 -10.86 -0.75
N GLY A 127 -12.89 -9.54 -0.78
CA GLY A 127 -13.68 -8.66 0.08
C GLY A 127 -15.17 -8.72 -0.27
N GLU A 128 -15.98 -8.19 0.62
CA GLU A 128 -17.43 -8.01 0.47
C GLU A 128 -17.82 -6.59 0.84
N LYS A 129 -19.00 -6.16 0.44
CA LYS A 129 -19.54 -4.88 0.89
C LYS A 129 -19.62 -4.84 2.41
N ASP A 130 -19.11 -3.76 3.01
CA ASP A 130 -19.01 -3.55 4.46
C ASP A 130 -18.04 -4.52 5.19
N ARG A 131 -17.27 -5.31 4.43
CA ARG A 131 -16.19 -6.21 4.89
C ARG A 131 -15.03 -6.21 3.89
N GLU A 132 -14.60 -5.04 3.50
CA GLU A 132 -13.51 -4.85 2.56
C GLU A 132 -12.21 -5.47 3.11
N VAL A 133 -11.35 -5.94 2.20
CA VAL A 133 -9.97 -6.26 2.54
C VAL A 133 -9.16 -4.98 2.51
N VAL A 134 -8.49 -4.65 3.61
CA VAL A 134 -7.63 -3.46 3.70
C VAL A 134 -6.17 -3.87 3.59
N MET A 135 -5.41 -3.17 2.72
CA MET A 135 -3.97 -3.38 2.53
C MET A 135 -3.24 -2.04 2.57
N ARG A 136 -2.41 -1.84 3.58
CA ARG A 136 -1.75 -0.56 3.84
C ARG A 136 -0.40 -0.70 4.54
N GLY A 137 0.31 0.41 4.73
CA GLY A 137 1.49 0.45 5.59
C GLY A 137 1.13 0.27 7.07
N ASP A 138 2.10 -0.20 7.87
CA ASP A 138 1.90 -0.54 9.29
C ASP A 138 2.00 0.66 10.25
N ARG A 139 2.29 1.84 9.76
CA ARG A 139 2.38 3.03 10.59
C ARG A 139 0.99 3.54 11.00
N LEU A 140 0.79 3.67 12.31
CA LEU A 140 -0.47 4.10 12.93
C LEU A 140 -0.40 5.53 13.49
N ASP A 141 0.79 6.13 13.47
CA ASP A 141 1.04 7.48 13.95
C ASP A 141 0.71 8.54 12.88
N HIS A 142 1.00 9.78 13.20
CA HIS A 142 0.85 10.91 12.29
C HIS A 142 2.22 11.48 11.91
N MET A 143 2.39 11.87 10.65
CA MET A 143 3.54 12.68 10.21
C MET A 143 3.45 14.09 10.78
N PHE A 144 2.25 14.66 10.74
CA PHE A 144 1.86 15.93 11.37
C PHE A 144 0.47 15.73 11.99
N ASP A 145 0.06 16.59 12.92
CA ASP A 145 -1.23 16.49 13.61
C ASP A 145 -2.44 16.34 12.66
N TYR A 146 -2.34 16.94 11.46
CA TYR A 146 -3.37 16.89 10.42
C TYR A 146 -3.15 15.80 9.37
N LEU A 147 -2.01 15.12 9.37
CA LEU A 147 -1.63 14.16 8.34
C LEU A 147 -1.25 12.80 8.96
N PRO A 148 -2.19 11.88 9.05
CA PRO A 148 -1.89 10.52 9.49
C PRO A 148 -1.05 9.78 8.44
N TYR A 149 -0.16 8.90 8.89
CA TYR A 149 0.59 8.01 7.99
C TYR A 149 -0.32 7.12 7.15
N ASP A 150 -1.53 6.85 7.59
CA ASP A 150 -2.56 6.17 6.81
C ASP A 150 -2.76 6.74 5.39
N ARG A 151 -2.56 8.04 5.22
CA ARG A 151 -2.67 8.74 3.93
C ARG A 151 -1.33 9.08 3.29
N THR A 152 -0.23 8.68 3.89
CA THR A 152 1.11 8.98 3.39
C THR A 152 1.56 7.85 2.46
N PRO A 153 1.92 8.13 1.21
CA PRO A 153 2.35 7.11 0.24
C PRO A 153 3.75 6.55 0.55
N GLY A 154 4.12 5.45 -0.10
CA GLY A 154 5.48 4.91 -0.09
C GLY A 154 5.86 4.10 1.15
N GLN A 155 4.89 3.53 1.87
CA GLN A 155 5.16 2.79 3.11
C GLN A 155 5.44 1.29 2.89
N TRP A 156 5.01 0.72 1.77
CA TRP A 156 5.18 -0.70 1.43
C TRP A 156 5.24 -0.89 -0.08
N GLN A 157 5.68 -2.06 -0.54
CA GLN A 157 6.01 -2.27 -1.96
C GLN A 157 4.81 -2.54 -2.87
N GLY A 158 3.60 -2.73 -2.31
CA GLY A 158 2.39 -3.05 -3.06
C GLY A 158 2.30 -4.50 -3.52
N ILE A 159 1.49 -4.73 -4.55
CA ILE A 159 1.20 -6.04 -5.14
C ILE A 159 1.86 -6.11 -6.52
N ARG A 160 2.68 -7.13 -6.74
CA ARG A 160 3.31 -7.40 -8.02
C ARG A 160 2.86 -8.74 -8.59
N LEU A 161 2.10 -8.69 -9.69
CA LEU A 161 1.71 -9.87 -10.45
C LEU A 161 2.78 -10.15 -11.51
N MET A 162 3.57 -11.18 -11.25
CA MET A 162 4.68 -11.58 -12.11
C MET A 162 4.17 -12.13 -13.46
N SER A 163 5.06 -12.31 -14.43
CA SER A 163 4.69 -12.75 -15.77
C SER A 163 3.88 -14.06 -15.80
N SER A 164 4.19 -14.99 -14.90
CA SER A 164 3.47 -16.27 -14.76
C SER A 164 2.14 -16.19 -14.01
N ALA A 165 1.84 -15.07 -13.33
CA ALA A 165 0.59 -14.90 -12.59
C ALA A 165 -0.61 -14.93 -13.53
N HIS A 166 -1.69 -15.57 -13.08
CA HIS A 166 -2.89 -15.76 -13.87
C HIS A 166 -4.13 -15.86 -12.97
N ASP A 167 -5.30 -15.60 -13.57
CA ASP A 167 -6.59 -15.74 -12.90
C ASP A 167 -6.64 -15.06 -11.52
N CYS A 168 -6.07 -13.84 -11.44
CA CYS A 168 -6.09 -13.04 -10.24
C CYS A 168 -7.36 -12.20 -10.15
N ARG A 169 -7.80 -11.93 -8.91
CA ARG A 169 -8.96 -11.10 -8.63
C ARG A 169 -8.73 -10.21 -7.41
N ILE A 170 -9.15 -8.96 -7.52
CA ILE A 170 -9.22 -8.00 -6.42
C ILE A 170 -10.65 -7.48 -6.36
N SER A 171 -11.39 -7.86 -5.33
CA SER A 171 -12.79 -7.51 -5.15
C SER A 171 -13.03 -6.92 -3.77
N PHE A 172 -13.74 -5.79 -3.70
CA PHE A 172 -14.01 -5.06 -2.47
C PHE A 172 -12.77 -4.90 -1.58
N ALA A 173 -11.76 -4.22 -2.12
CA ALA A 173 -10.49 -3.99 -1.44
C ALA A 173 -10.19 -2.49 -1.35
N ASP A 174 -9.58 -2.09 -0.24
CA ASP A 174 -8.96 -0.79 -0.05
C ASP A 174 -7.44 -0.97 0.01
N ILE A 175 -6.74 -0.51 -1.04
CA ILE A 175 -5.29 -0.68 -1.21
C ILE A 175 -4.65 0.70 -1.25
N HIS A 176 -3.85 1.05 -0.25
CA HIS A 176 -3.29 2.38 -0.18
C HIS A 176 -1.92 2.49 0.48
N SER A 177 -1.34 3.67 0.37
CA SER A 177 -0.05 4.05 0.96
C SER A 177 1.13 3.22 0.47
N ALA A 178 1.00 2.57 -0.68
CA ALA A 178 2.07 1.79 -1.30
C ALA A 178 3.11 2.67 -2.00
N TYR A 179 4.23 2.05 -2.37
CA TYR A 179 5.12 2.62 -3.39
C TYR A 179 4.40 2.53 -4.75
N ASP A 180 4.25 1.34 -5.32
CA ASP A 180 3.38 1.06 -6.45
C ASP A 180 2.25 0.13 -5.98
N ALA A 181 0.97 0.53 -6.09
CA ALA A 181 -0.08 -0.27 -5.45
C ALA A 181 -0.29 -1.62 -6.15
N VAL A 182 -0.47 -1.64 -7.48
CA VAL A 182 -0.65 -2.87 -8.27
C VAL A 182 0.16 -2.81 -9.55
N MET A 183 1.19 -3.65 -9.65
CA MET A 183 2.04 -3.80 -10.83
C MET A 183 1.75 -5.13 -11.52
N ILE A 184 1.46 -5.10 -12.82
CA ILE A 184 1.06 -6.27 -13.60
C ILE A 184 2.06 -6.44 -14.73
N GLU A 185 2.95 -7.43 -14.60
CA GLU A 185 3.90 -7.78 -15.67
C GLU A 185 3.19 -8.43 -16.86
N ALA A 186 3.84 -8.43 -18.01
CA ALA A 186 3.32 -9.04 -19.23
C ALA A 186 2.87 -10.49 -19.01
N GLY A 187 1.83 -10.89 -19.71
CA GLY A 187 1.24 -12.23 -19.59
C GLY A 187 0.65 -12.72 -20.91
N ASP A 188 -0.01 -13.88 -20.86
CA ASP A 188 -0.74 -14.42 -22.02
C ASP A 188 -1.97 -13.54 -22.30
N ALA A 189 -1.94 -12.81 -23.43
CA ALA A 189 -3.01 -11.90 -23.80
C ALA A 189 -4.37 -12.59 -24.06
N THR A 190 -4.40 -13.91 -24.20
CA THR A 190 -5.65 -14.68 -24.40
C THR A 190 -6.36 -15.03 -23.10
N LYS A 191 -5.64 -14.96 -21.96
CA LYS A 191 -6.15 -15.33 -20.65
C LYS A 191 -6.31 -14.12 -19.76
N GLN A 192 -7.43 -14.07 -19.04
CA GLN A 192 -7.64 -13.07 -17.99
C GLN A 192 -6.54 -13.17 -16.92
N LYS A 193 -5.72 -12.12 -16.80
CA LYS A 193 -4.68 -12.07 -15.78
C LYS A 193 -5.18 -11.49 -14.48
N LEU A 194 -5.95 -10.40 -14.57
CA LEU A 194 -6.49 -9.72 -13.40
C LEU A 194 -7.88 -9.14 -13.68
N LEU A 195 -8.77 -9.33 -12.72
CA LEU A 195 -10.01 -8.59 -12.56
C LEU A 195 -9.93 -7.75 -11.29
N ILE A 196 -10.11 -6.44 -11.41
CA ILE A 196 -10.30 -5.51 -10.28
C ILE A 196 -11.75 -5.06 -10.31
N GLU A 197 -12.47 -5.20 -9.20
CA GLU A 197 -13.86 -4.75 -9.11
C GLU A 197 -14.23 -4.24 -7.73
N ASN A 198 -15.04 -3.19 -7.68
CA ASN A 198 -15.50 -2.59 -6.42
C ASN A 198 -14.36 -2.25 -5.45
N ALA A 199 -13.22 -1.85 -5.98
CA ALA A 199 -12.01 -1.59 -5.20
C ALA A 199 -11.66 -0.10 -5.18
N THR A 200 -11.01 0.33 -4.10
CA THR A 200 -10.39 1.65 -3.96
C THR A 200 -8.88 1.48 -3.87
N ILE A 201 -8.15 2.12 -4.81
CA ILE A 201 -6.69 2.08 -4.88
C ILE A 201 -6.20 3.53 -4.84
N HIS A 202 -5.41 3.90 -3.82
CA HIS A 202 -5.07 5.31 -3.68
C HIS A 202 -3.77 5.58 -2.92
N ASN A 203 -3.28 6.82 -3.02
CA ASN A 203 -2.14 7.35 -2.29
C ASN A 203 -0.87 6.50 -2.48
N SER A 204 -0.47 6.29 -3.74
CA SER A 204 0.78 5.61 -4.08
C SER A 204 1.89 6.62 -4.41
N GLN A 205 3.13 6.31 -4.02
CA GLN A 205 4.30 7.13 -4.36
C GLN A 205 4.73 6.94 -5.82
N GLY A 206 4.37 5.82 -6.43
CA GLY A 206 4.53 5.51 -7.84
C GLY A 206 3.15 5.41 -8.51
N TYR A 207 2.88 4.27 -9.14
CA TYR A 207 1.64 4.00 -9.86
C TYR A 207 0.51 3.51 -8.94
N GLY A 208 -0.74 3.80 -9.33
CA GLY A 208 -1.90 3.12 -8.77
C GLY A 208 -2.04 1.71 -9.35
N VAL A 209 -2.31 1.62 -10.65
CA VAL A 209 -2.33 0.36 -11.41
C VAL A 209 -1.47 0.56 -12.65
N ARG A 210 -0.42 -0.26 -12.80
CA ARG A 210 0.39 -0.31 -14.01
C ARG A 210 0.23 -1.67 -14.68
N ILE A 211 -0.05 -1.65 -15.99
CA ILE A 211 -0.33 -2.84 -16.79
C ILE A 211 0.69 -2.91 -17.92
N ASP A 212 1.53 -3.94 -17.93
CA ASP A 212 2.48 -4.22 -18.99
C ASP A 212 1.98 -5.44 -19.77
N SER A 213 1.41 -5.22 -20.97
CA SER A 213 1.01 -6.27 -21.94
C SER A 213 0.25 -7.47 -21.35
N ALA A 214 -0.87 -7.19 -20.67
CA ALA A 214 -1.70 -8.21 -20.03
C ALA A 214 -3.19 -8.01 -20.35
N LYS A 215 -4.00 -9.07 -20.13
CA LYS A 215 -5.45 -8.96 -20.19
C LYS A 215 -6.00 -8.62 -18.82
N VAL A 216 -6.57 -7.41 -18.67
CA VAL A 216 -7.03 -6.86 -17.40
C VAL A 216 -8.40 -6.20 -17.55
N GLN A 217 -9.26 -6.41 -16.56
CA GLN A 217 -10.51 -5.68 -16.43
C GLN A 217 -10.51 -4.91 -15.09
N VAL A 218 -10.97 -3.65 -15.16
CA VAL A 218 -11.16 -2.78 -13.99
C VAL A 218 -12.61 -2.28 -14.02
N LEU A 219 -13.39 -2.73 -13.07
CA LEU A 219 -14.83 -2.50 -13.04
C LEU A 219 -15.23 -1.78 -11.75
N ASN A 220 -16.10 -0.78 -11.85
CA ASN A 220 -16.74 -0.14 -10.71
C ASN A 220 -15.77 0.22 -9.56
N SER A 221 -14.60 0.73 -9.91
CA SER A 221 -13.50 0.96 -8.97
C SER A 221 -13.03 2.41 -8.99
N GLN A 222 -12.31 2.79 -7.94
CA GLN A 222 -11.69 4.09 -7.80
C GLN A 222 -10.16 3.95 -7.76
N ILE A 223 -9.44 4.67 -8.62
CA ILE A 223 -7.97 4.71 -8.61
C ILE A 223 -7.54 6.18 -8.56
N THR A 224 -6.88 6.60 -7.46
CA THR A 224 -6.67 8.03 -7.24
C THR A 224 -5.37 8.36 -6.54
N ASN A 225 -4.91 9.60 -6.70
CA ASN A 225 -3.86 10.23 -5.88
C ASN A 225 -2.54 9.45 -5.87
N CYS A 226 -1.96 9.23 -7.04
CA CYS A 226 -0.66 8.62 -7.19
C CYS A 226 0.35 9.63 -7.74
N LEU A 227 1.63 9.55 -7.37
CA LEU A 227 2.63 10.48 -7.90
C LEU A 227 2.83 10.28 -9.40
N ASN A 228 2.96 9.02 -9.83
CA ASN A 228 2.86 8.67 -11.23
C ASN A 228 1.37 8.55 -11.61
N HIS A 229 1.07 7.95 -12.76
CA HIS A 229 -0.31 7.79 -13.18
C HIS A 229 -1.11 6.89 -12.21
N PRO A 230 -2.31 7.30 -11.78
CA PRO A 230 -3.28 6.38 -11.19
C PRO A 230 -3.49 5.13 -12.04
N LEU A 231 -3.64 5.28 -13.35
CA LEU A 231 -3.69 4.15 -14.30
C LEU A 231 -2.68 4.37 -15.43
N TYR A 232 -1.77 3.40 -15.62
CA TYR A 232 -0.85 3.37 -16.74
C TYR A 232 -0.96 2.05 -17.50
N VAL A 233 -1.09 2.12 -18.84
CA VAL A 233 -1.27 0.96 -19.72
C VAL A 233 -0.21 0.94 -20.81
N GLU A 234 0.63 -0.08 -20.81
CA GLU A 234 1.62 -0.33 -21.86
C GLU A 234 1.34 -1.68 -22.52
N GLY A 235 0.43 -1.68 -23.48
CA GLY A 235 0.01 -2.88 -24.18
C GLY A 235 -1.11 -3.68 -23.51
N GLY A 236 -1.44 -4.81 -24.12
CA GLY A 236 -2.44 -5.74 -23.62
C GLY A 236 -3.86 -5.53 -24.12
N ASP A 237 -4.79 -6.20 -23.46
CA ASP A 237 -6.25 -6.11 -23.70
C ASP A 237 -6.88 -5.60 -22.38
N VAL A 238 -7.15 -4.30 -22.33
CA VAL A 238 -7.56 -3.64 -21.10
C VAL A 238 -8.93 -3.02 -21.24
N GLU A 239 -9.82 -3.36 -20.31
CA GLU A 239 -11.15 -2.79 -20.18
C GLU A 239 -11.32 -2.10 -18.84
N VAL A 240 -11.80 -0.85 -18.85
CA VAL A 240 -12.14 -0.04 -17.68
C VAL A 240 -13.59 0.39 -17.80
N ASN A 241 -14.43 0.07 -16.83
CA ASN A 241 -15.84 0.39 -16.93
C ASN A 241 -16.43 0.80 -15.57
N GLY A 242 -17.16 1.93 -15.56
CA GLY A 242 -17.82 2.44 -14.36
C GLY A 242 -16.85 2.95 -13.29
N CYS A 243 -15.67 3.41 -13.67
CA CYS A 243 -14.59 3.77 -12.75
C CYS A 243 -14.45 5.28 -12.55
N THR A 244 -13.84 5.66 -11.44
CA THR A 244 -13.32 7.00 -11.19
C THR A 244 -11.80 6.94 -11.14
N ILE A 245 -11.14 7.63 -12.06
CA ILE A 245 -9.68 7.75 -12.12
C ILE A 245 -9.34 9.22 -11.92
N ALA A 246 -8.73 9.55 -10.77
CA ALA A 246 -8.56 10.95 -10.40
C ALA A 246 -7.18 11.25 -9.83
N GLN A 247 -6.59 12.35 -10.31
CA GLN A 247 -5.24 12.76 -9.96
C GLN A 247 -5.23 14.03 -9.13
N PHE A 248 -5.29 13.85 -7.80
CA PHE A 248 -5.19 14.94 -6.83
C PHE A 248 -4.06 14.73 -5.82
N TYR A 249 -2.98 14.05 -6.24
CA TYR A 249 -1.82 13.78 -5.37
C TYR A 249 -1.27 15.06 -4.76
N PRO A 250 -1.29 15.19 -3.42
CA PRO A 250 -1.02 16.48 -2.78
C PRO A 250 0.44 16.71 -2.42
N PHE A 251 1.28 15.66 -2.44
CA PHE A 251 2.61 15.70 -1.84
C PHE A 251 3.72 16.19 -2.78
N ASP A 252 3.50 16.16 -4.10
CA ASP A 252 4.48 16.61 -5.08
C ASP A 252 3.79 17.23 -6.31
N GLY A 253 4.25 18.39 -6.74
CA GLY A 253 3.77 19.08 -7.95
C GLY A 253 4.17 18.39 -9.26
N ARG A 254 5.13 17.45 -9.23
CA ARG A 254 5.59 16.66 -10.39
C ARG A 254 4.70 15.44 -10.67
N ARG A 255 3.54 15.33 -10.00
CA ARG A 255 2.55 14.28 -10.31
C ARG A 255 2.25 14.24 -11.80
N GLU A 256 1.99 13.03 -12.29
CA GLU A 256 1.59 12.81 -13.69
C GLU A 256 0.07 12.86 -13.84
N SER A 257 -0.45 12.72 -15.06
CA SER A 257 -1.89 12.73 -15.37
C SER A 257 -2.61 11.49 -14.85
N ALA A 258 -3.94 11.53 -14.78
CA ALA A 258 -4.76 10.43 -14.24
C ALA A 258 -4.60 9.13 -15.02
N ILE A 259 -4.56 9.22 -16.36
CA ILE A 259 -4.32 8.08 -17.25
C ILE A 259 -3.14 8.38 -18.17
N GLY A 260 -2.18 7.44 -18.20
CA GLY A 260 -1.12 7.38 -19.20
C GLY A 260 -1.17 6.07 -19.98
N PHE A 261 -0.84 6.07 -21.26
CA PHE A 261 -0.73 4.84 -22.03
C PHE A 261 0.28 4.95 -23.18
N ALA A 262 0.82 3.79 -23.60
CA ALA A 262 1.84 3.68 -24.64
C ALA A 262 1.60 2.49 -25.57
N SER A 263 2.22 2.53 -26.77
CA SER A 263 2.20 1.43 -27.72
C SER A 263 3.21 0.30 -27.36
N PRO A 264 3.01 -0.93 -27.84
CA PRO A 264 1.88 -1.41 -28.64
C PRO A 264 0.61 -1.57 -27.79
N LEU A 265 -0.54 -1.10 -28.28
CA LEU A 265 -1.81 -1.11 -27.56
C LEU A 265 -2.89 -1.83 -28.40
N PRO A 266 -3.00 -3.16 -28.33
CA PRO A 266 -3.97 -3.93 -29.08
C PRO A 266 -5.42 -3.55 -28.79
N ARG A 267 -5.76 -3.30 -27.50
CA ARG A 267 -7.08 -2.84 -27.08
C ARG A 267 -7.01 -2.15 -25.73
N PHE A 268 -7.48 -0.91 -25.64
CA PHE A 268 -7.70 -0.17 -24.41
C PHE A 268 -9.04 0.55 -24.46
N GLU A 269 -10.00 0.11 -23.68
CA GLU A 269 -11.34 0.69 -23.65
C GLU A 269 -11.69 1.22 -22.28
N VAL A 270 -12.11 2.48 -22.20
CA VAL A 270 -12.62 3.13 -21.01
C VAL A 270 -14.06 3.53 -21.25
N ARG A 271 -14.98 3.03 -20.44
CA ARG A 271 -16.42 3.28 -20.60
C ARG A 271 -17.06 3.75 -19.30
N ASN A 272 -18.11 4.58 -19.42
CA ASN A 272 -18.94 5.01 -18.29
C ASN A 272 -18.13 5.52 -17.10
N SER A 273 -17.02 6.20 -17.33
CA SER A 273 -16.02 6.52 -16.33
C SER A 273 -15.76 8.02 -16.22
N LEU A 274 -15.31 8.44 -15.04
CA LEU A 274 -14.85 9.80 -14.77
C LEU A 274 -13.33 9.82 -14.70
N VAL A 275 -12.70 10.70 -15.50
CA VAL A 275 -11.27 10.97 -15.47
C VAL A 275 -11.05 12.45 -15.18
N THR A 276 -10.41 12.77 -14.06
CA THR A 276 -10.24 14.15 -13.60
C THR A 276 -8.99 14.33 -12.75
N GLY A 277 -8.58 15.58 -12.52
CA GLY A 277 -7.41 15.87 -11.69
C GLY A 277 -7.03 17.33 -11.70
N TYR A 278 -5.76 17.61 -11.41
CA TYR A 278 -5.22 18.98 -11.38
C TYR A 278 -4.69 19.47 -12.72
N HIS A 279 -4.29 18.56 -13.62
CA HIS A 279 -3.81 18.94 -14.94
C HIS A 279 -4.95 19.37 -15.85
N ASP A 280 -4.63 20.17 -16.87
CA ASP A 280 -5.59 20.52 -17.90
C ASP A 280 -5.91 19.30 -18.76
N ASP A 281 -4.90 18.46 -19.04
CA ASP A 281 -5.04 17.17 -19.73
C ASP A 281 -4.73 16.02 -18.75
N GLU A 282 -5.76 15.28 -18.37
CA GLU A 282 -5.65 14.12 -17.47
C GLU A 282 -5.59 12.77 -18.21
N VAL A 283 -5.56 12.81 -19.53
CA VAL A 283 -5.34 11.65 -20.40
C VAL A 283 -4.18 11.96 -21.35
N VAL A 284 -3.08 11.23 -21.19
CA VAL A 284 -1.86 11.44 -21.99
C VAL A 284 -1.38 10.12 -22.58
N TRP A 285 -0.67 10.19 -23.70
CA TRP A 285 -0.11 9.00 -24.33
C TRP A 285 1.22 9.30 -25.00
N GLU A 286 2.05 8.26 -25.13
CA GLU A 286 3.25 8.32 -25.93
C GLU A 286 2.91 8.07 -27.41
N ALA A 287 3.55 8.81 -28.30
CA ALA A 287 3.33 8.64 -29.74
C ALA A 287 3.67 7.20 -30.19
N PRO A 288 2.75 6.50 -30.87
CA PRO A 288 3.00 5.15 -31.32
C PRO A 288 4.13 5.08 -32.36
N LYS A 289 4.83 3.96 -32.41
CA LYS A 289 5.72 3.65 -33.53
C LYS A 289 4.88 3.27 -34.75
N GLU A 290 5.38 3.53 -35.96
CA GLU A 290 4.60 3.36 -37.23
C GLU A 290 3.98 1.96 -37.40
N GLU A 291 4.57 0.91 -36.87
CA GLU A 291 4.11 -0.48 -37.02
C GLU A 291 3.28 -1.00 -35.82
N ASP A 292 3.14 -0.23 -34.78
CA ASP A 292 2.48 -0.68 -33.55
C ASP A 292 0.94 -0.55 -33.64
N ALA A 293 0.23 -1.55 -33.14
CA ALA A 293 -1.20 -1.41 -32.88
C ALA A 293 -1.42 -0.33 -31.82
N PHE A 294 -2.36 0.58 -32.06
CA PHE A 294 -2.68 1.65 -31.13
C PHE A 294 -4.18 1.92 -31.11
N ASN A 295 -4.91 1.02 -30.47
CA ASN A 295 -6.37 1.03 -30.43
C ASN A 295 -6.86 1.38 -29.02
N PHE A 296 -7.47 2.56 -28.90
CA PHE A 296 -8.10 3.00 -27.67
C PHE A 296 -9.49 3.59 -27.92
N LEU A 297 -10.34 3.52 -26.92
CA LEU A 297 -11.70 4.05 -26.98
C LEU A 297 -12.07 4.63 -25.60
N PHE A 298 -12.55 5.86 -25.61
CA PHE A 298 -13.26 6.46 -24.45
C PHE A 298 -14.72 6.66 -24.87
N ASP A 299 -15.63 5.96 -24.19
CA ASP A 299 -17.06 5.95 -24.55
C ASP A 299 -17.92 6.24 -23.31
N HIS A 300 -18.84 7.19 -23.42
CA HIS A 300 -19.68 7.64 -22.30
C HIS A 300 -18.87 8.08 -21.04
N CYS A 301 -17.75 8.75 -21.25
CA CYS A 301 -16.86 9.21 -20.19
C CYS A 301 -16.95 10.72 -20.00
N VAL A 302 -16.68 11.15 -18.76
CA VAL A 302 -16.36 12.54 -18.44
C VAL A 302 -14.85 12.64 -18.34
N LEU A 303 -14.22 13.36 -19.26
CA LEU A 303 -12.78 13.53 -19.33
C LEU A 303 -12.41 14.98 -19.07
N ARG A 304 -11.37 15.21 -18.30
CA ARG A 304 -10.70 16.50 -18.23
C ARG A 304 -9.54 16.48 -19.25
N THR A 305 -9.77 17.16 -20.38
CA THR A 305 -8.82 17.33 -21.51
C THR A 305 -8.93 18.74 -22.06
#